data_a8eb942d44ef6cc3f7b21f1bf7d3857c
#
_entry.id   a8eb942d44ef6cc3f7b21f1bf7d3857c
#
_cell.length_a   1.000
_cell.length_b   1.000
_cell.length_c   1.000
_cell.angle_alpha   90.00
_cell.angle_beta   90.00
_cell.angle_gamma   90.00
#
_symmetry.space_group_name_H-M   'P 1'
#
loop_
_entity.id
_entity.type
_entity.pdbx_description
1 polymer ?
#
loop_
_entity_poly.entity_id
_entity_poly.type
_entity_poly.pdbx_seq_one_letter_code
_entity_poly.pdbx_strand_id
1 'polypeptide(L)'
;MIKNIFFDMGGVLVPLNKERTLNAFRSLGIEKFADYLNPYLQKGFFARFENGDISAGQFRDCVREISSDNNITDEQIDNALNLFLDPLPAEREAMLRELKEEYRLYLLSNNNPISFTHINKEFEQNYGYQFKELFIEMFCSYKMNMSKPSEKIFLKALGIAGANSGETLFIDDSPANIEAAAGLGFITCLYDVEKPFTEQVRRALANG
;
A
#
# COMPACT_ATOMS: atom_id res chain seq x y z
N MET A 1 12.80 -1.05 -22.90
CA MET A 1 13.35 0.06 -22.04
C MET A 1 12.24 0.55 -21.15
N ILE A 2 12.46 0.58 -19.84
CA ILE A 2 11.50 1.04 -18.82
C ILE A 2 11.24 2.53 -18.99
N LYS A 3 9.97 2.92 -18.95
CA LYS A 3 9.48 4.32 -18.98
C LYS A 3 8.64 4.66 -17.75
N ASN A 4 7.98 3.62 -17.19
CA ASN A 4 7.05 3.78 -16.08
C ASN A 4 7.48 2.86 -14.93
N ILE A 5 7.29 3.34 -13.69
CA ILE A 5 7.50 2.53 -12.50
C ILE A 5 6.22 2.58 -11.66
N PHE A 6 5.67 1.43 -11.37
CA PHE A 6 4.55 1.26 -10.44
C PHE A 6 5.07 0.69 -9.14
N PHE A 7 4.93 1.42 -8.06
CA PHE A 7 5.34 0.99 -6.72
C PHE A 7 4.14 0.53 -5.90
N ASP A 8 4.28 -0.59 -5.20
CA ASP A 8 3.43 -0.81 -4.03
C ASP A 8 3.82 0.16 -2.90
N MET A 9 2.90 0.37 -1.97
CA MET A 9 3.11 1.23 -0.82
C MET A 9 3.60 0.43 0.39
N GLY A 10 2.74 -0.43 0.92
CA GLY A 10 3.00 -1.17 2.15
C GLY A 10 4.00 -2.30 1.94
N GLY A 11 5.06 -2.37 2.76
CA GLY A 11 6.14 -3.34 2.57
C GLY A 11 7.23 -2.86 1.61
N VAL A 12 6.89 -2.03 0.60
CA VAL A 12 7.85 -1.52 -0.40
C VAL A 12 8.29 -0.10 -0.08
N LEU A 13 7.38 0.88 -0.13
CA LEU A 13 7.70 2.28 0.17
C LEU A 13 7.62 2.56 1.67
N VAL A 14 6.60 2.04 2.32
CA VAL A 14 6.28 2.26 3.73
C VAL A 14 6.47 0.95 4.48
N PRO A 15 7.38 0.86 5.46
CA PRO A 15 7.55 -0.37 6.23
C PRO A 15 6.29 -0.73 7.02
N LEU A 16 6.04 -2.04 7.20
CA LEU A 16 4.88 -2.56 7.92
C LEU A 16 5.27 -3.04 9.32
N ASN A 17 4.44 -2.68 10.31
CA ASN A 17 4.62 -3.10 11.70
C ASN A 17 3.37 -3.82 12.24
N LYS A 18 3.21 -5.07 11.83
CA LYS A 18 2.05 -5.90 12.22
C LYS A 18 1.91 -6.03 13.74
N GLU A 19 3.00 -6.27 14.45
CA GLU A 19 2.97 -6.50 15.90
C GLU A 19 2.49 -5.27 16.66
N ARG A 20 2.90 -4.08 16.26
CA ARG A 20 2.51 -2.83 16.89
C ARG A 20 1.00 -2.59 16.79
N THR A 21 0.43 -2.81 15.60
CA THR A 21 -1.01 -2.75 15.39
C THR A 21 -1.78 -3.79 16.18
N LEU A 22 -1.35 -5.07 16.15
CA LEU A 22 -2.03 -6.12 16.90
C LEU A 22 -2.00 -5.88 18.39
N ASN A 23 -0.89 -5.38 18.95
CA ASN A 23 -0.78 -5.03 20.35
C ASN A 23 -1.72 -3.86 20.71
N ALA A 24 -1.83 -2.86 19.85
CA ALA A 24 -2.77 -1.75 20.06
C ALA A 24 -4.23 -2.23 20.08
N PHE A 25 -4.64 -3.09 19.14
CA PHE A 25 -5.99 -3.67 19.14
C PHE A 25 -6.24 -4.55 20.36
N ARG A 26 -5.27 -5.37 20.79
CA ARG A 26 -5.37 -6.15 22.04
C ARG A 26 -5.58 -5.25 23.25
N SER A 27 -4.88 -4.12 23.34
CA SER A 27 -5.06 -3.14 24.41
C SER A 27 -6.45 -2.51 24.45
N LEU A 28 -7.17 -2.52 23.33
CA LEU A 28 -8.57 -2.12 23.19
C LEU A 28 -9.55 -3.27 23.40
N GLY A 29 -9.10 -4.45 23.85
CA GLY A 29 -9.95 -5.65 24.01
C GLY A 29 -10.36 -6.32 22.70
N ILE A 30 -9.60 -6.11 21.61
CA ILE A 30 -9.89 -6.65 20.27
C ILE A 30 -8.84 -7.71 19.91
N GLU A 31 -8.91 -8.86 20.52
CA GLU A 31 -7.99 -9.98 20.29
C GLU A 31 -8.11 -10.59 18.90
N LYS A 32 -9.34 -10.65 18.37
CA LYS A 32 -9.67 -11.30 17.09
C LYS A 32 -9.22 -10.52 15.86
N PHE A 33 -8.69 -9.31 16.01
CA PHE A 33 -8.25 -8.52 14.85
C PHE A 33 -7.15 -9.21 14.05
N ALA A 34 -6.34 -10.06 14.72
CA ALA A 34 -5.31 -10.87 14.08
C ALA A 34 -5.84 -11.81 12.98
N ASP A 35 -7.10 -12.25 13.07
CA ASP A 35 -7.72 -13.13 12.09
C ASP A 35 -7.99 -12.44 10.75
N TYR A 36 -8.06 -11.12 10.76
CA TYR A 36 -8.36 -10.27 9.59
C TYR A 36 -7.11 -9.64 8.99
N LEU A 37 -6.04 -9.45 9.78
CA LEU A 37 -4.82 -8.79 9.36
C LEU A 37 -3.78 -9.78 8.84
N ASN A 38 -3.60 -9.80 7.50
CA ASN A 38 -2.55 -10.55 6.82
C ASN A 38 -1.61 -9.58 6.09
N PRO A 39 -0.29 -9.80 6.02
CA PRO A 39 0.65 -8.91 5.33
C PRO A 39 0.32 -8.67 3.85
N TYR A 40 -0.22 -9.69 3.17
CA TYR A 40 -0.42 -9.64 1.72
C TYR A 40 -1.87 -9.58 1.28
N LEU A 41 -2.78 -10.20 2.05
CA LEU A 41 -4.19 -10.29 1.67
C LEU A 41 -5.07 -10.27 2.93
N GLN A 42 -5.77 -9.18 3.12
CA GLN A 42 -6.71 -9.03 4.22
C GLN A 42 -7.92 -9.97 4.06
N LYS A 43 -8.64 -10.22 5.15
CA LYS A 43 -9.82 -11.10 5.17
C LYS A 43 -11.05 -10.39 5.74
N GLY A 44 -12.22 -10.95 5.46
CA GLY A 44 -13.49 -10.51 6.02
C GLY A 44 -13.79 -9.03 5.75
N PHE A 45 -14.20 -8.31 6.78
CA PHE A 45 -14.55 -6.89 6.67
C PHE A 45 -13.34 -6.01 6.34
N PHE A 46 -12.12 -6.40 6.73
CA PHE A 46 -10.93 -5.61 6.40
C PHE A 46 -10.62 -5.68 4.90
N ALA A 47 -10.73 -6.86 4.27
CA ALA A 47 -10.61 -6.98 2.81
C ALA A 47 -11.66 -6.13 2.08
N ARG A 48 -12.91 -6.14 2.57
CA ARG A 48 -13.99 -5.30 2.02
C ARG A 48 -13.68 -3.81 2.16
N PHE A 49 -13.04 -3.40 3.25
CA PHE A 49 -12.64 -2.02 3.49
C PHE A 49 -11.53 -1.60 2.52
N GLU A 50 -10.50 -2.42 2.33
CA GLU A 50 -9.44 -2.15 1.35
C GLU A 50 -9.92 -2.21 -0.10
N ASN A 51 -10.96 -3.00 -0.39
CA ASN A 51 -11.59 -3.00 -1.71
C ASN A 51 -12.55 -1.82 -1.94
N GLY A 52 -12.88 -1.04 -0.89
CA GLY A 52 -13.84 0.07 -0.98
C GLY A 52 -15.31 -0.36 -0.94
N ASP A 53 -15.60 -1.60 -0.55
CA ASP A 53 -16.97 -2.14 -0.47
C ASP A 53 -17.71 -1.65 0.78
N ILE A 54 -16.97 -1.20 1.80
CA ILE A 54 -17.50 -0.61 3.02
C ILE A 54 -16.79 0.71 3.33
N SER A 55 -17.53 1.63 3.97
CA SER A 55 -16.98 2.92 4.42
C SER A 55 -16.11 2.77 5.68
N ALA A 56 -15.37 3.82 6.03
CA ALA A 56 -14.60 3.88 7.28
C ALA A 56 -15.49 3.75 8.52
N GLY A 57 -16.70 4.32 8.50
CA GLY A 57 -17.69 4.14 9.58
C GLY A 57 -18.08 2.68 9.74
N GLN A 58 -18.48 2.02 8.66
CA GLN A 58 -18.84 0.59 8.66
C GLN A 58 -17.67 -0.30 9.09
N PHE A 59 -16.44 0.03 8.68
CA PHE A 59 -15.26 -0.68 9.16
C PHE A 59 -15.11 -0.58 10.67
N ARG A 60 -15.22 0.63 11.24
CA ARG A 60 -15.13 0.84 12.69
C ARG A 60 -16.25 0.12 13.45
N ASP A 61 -17.47 0.08 12.89
CA ASP A 61 -18.57 -0.68 13.47
C ASP A 61 -18.28 -2.18 13.50
N CYS A 62 -17.76 -2.76 12.40
CA CYS A 62 -17.29 -4.15 12.38
C CYS A 62 -16.17 -4.42 13.40
N VAL A 63 -15.27 -3.46 13.62
CA VAL A 63 -14.23 -3.58 14.66
C VAL A 63 -14.84 -3.61 16.06
N ARG A 64 -15.84 -2.77 16.34
CA ARG A 64 -16.57 -2.79 17.62
C ARG A 64 -17.32 -4.10 17.85
N GLU A 65 -17.94 -4.67 16.81
CA GLU A 65 -18.67 -5.96 16.89
C GLU A 65 -17.79 -7.12 17.35
N ILE A 66 -16.49 -7.07 17.07
CA ILE A 66 -15.53 -8.12 17.51
C ILE A 66 -14.80 -7.77 18.82
N SER A 67 -15.10 -6.61 19.39
CA SER A 67 -14.53 -6.15 20.66
C SER A 67 -15.32 -6.66 21.87
N SER A 68 -14.63 -6.79 22.98
CA SER A 68 -15.27 -6.97 24.30
C SER A 68 -15.80 -5.67 24.92
N ASP A 69 -15.38 -4.52 24.41
CA ASP A 69 -15.83 -3.19 24.83
C ASP A 69 -16.44 -2.43 23.64
N ASN A 70 -17.73 -2.06 23.79
CA ASN A 70 -18.45 -1.31 22.75
C ASN A 70 -18.23 0.21 22.81
N ASN A 71 -17.50 0.72 23.80
CA ASN A 71 -17.27 2.17 23.99
C ASN A 71 -16.00 2.68 23.27
N ILE A 72 -15.39 1.85 22.41
CA ILE A 72 -14.19 2.22 21.69
C ILE A 72 -14.51 3.32 20.67
N THR A 73 -13.77 4.44 20.76
CA THR A 73 -13.96 5.58 19.87
C THR A 73 -13.37 5.32 18.48
N ASP A 74 -13.86 6.07 17.49
CA ASP A 74 -13.31 6.05 16.13
C ASP A 74 -11.81 6.36 16.12
N GLU A 75 -11.38 7.35 16.91
CA GLU A 75 -9.98 7.75 17.02
C GLU A 75 -9.10 6.64 17.59
N GLN A 76 -9.57 5.89 18.59
CA GLN A 76 -8.81 4.74 19.11
C GLN A 76 -8.62 3.64 18.09
N ILE A 77 -9.67 3.34 17.31
CA ILE A 77 -9.59 2.35 16.21
C ILE A 77 -8.63 2.81 15.12
N ASP A 78 -8.75 4.06 14.68
CA ASP A 78 -7.90 4.64 13.63
C ASP A 78 -6.43 4.68 14.08
N ASN A 79 -6.17 5.10 15.32
CA ASN A 79 -4.81 5.11 15.86
C ASN A 79 -4.21 3.71 15.93
N ALA A 80 -4.97 2.70 16.38
CA ALA A 80 -4.51 1.32 16.40
C ALA A 80 -4.21 0.79 14.99
N LEU A 81 -5.07 1.10 14.01
CA LEU A 81 -4.87 0.71 12.62
C LEU A 81 -3.65 1.39 11.99
N ASN A 82 -3.47 2.68 12.24
CA ASN A 82 -2.38 3.47 11.67
C ASN A 82 -1.00 3.05 12.18
N LEU A 83 -0.92 2.39 13.35
CA LEU A 83 0.33 1.77 13.82
C LEU A 83 0.85 0.61 12.94
N PHE A 84 0.07 0.17 11.96
CA PHE A 84 0.49 -0.81 10.98
C PHE A 84 1.55 -0.27 10.01
N LEU A 85 1.54 1.03 9.75
CA LEU A 85 2.43 1.70 8.81
C LEU A 85 3.47 2.53 9.59
N ASP A 86 4.74 2.34 9.26
CA ASP A 86 5.79 3.26 9.69
C ASP A 86 5.90 4.44 8.70
N PRO A 87 6.54 5.56 9.07
CA PRO A 87 6.79 6.66 8.15
C PRO A 87 7.58 6.22 6.91
N LEU A 88 7.36 6.89 5.77
CA LEU A 88 8.22 6.71 4.59
C LEU A 88 9.66 7.07 4.96
N PRO A 89 10.65 6.15 4.82
CA PRO A 89 12.05 6.46 5.11
C PRO A 89 12.63 7.53 4.18
N ALA A 90 13.47 8.42 4.72
CA ALA A 90 14.08 9.50 3.97
C ALA A 90 14.90 9.03 2.74
N GLU A 91 15.54 7.86 2.83
CA GLU A 91 16.24 7.25 1.70
C GLU A 91 15.29 6.94 0.54
N ARG A 92 14.09 6.43 0.85
CA ARG A 92 13.10 6.07 -0.18
C ARG A 92 12.48 7.33 -0.79
N GLU A 93 12.19 8.35 0.03
CA GLU A 93 11.73 9.65 -0.45
C GLU A 93 12.75 10.27 -1.43
N ALA A 94 14.03 10.34 -1.03
CA ALA A 94 15.09 10.89 -1.87
C ALA A 94 15.22 10.15 -3.21
N MET A 95 15.13 8.82 -3.18
CA MET A 95 15.17 8.00 -4.39
C MET A 95 13.95 8.23 -5.30
N LEU A 96 12.76 8.35 -4.74
CA LEU A 96 11.56 8.66 -5.54
C LEU A 96 11.69 10.03 -6.23
N ARG A 97 12.27 11.02 -5.56
CA ARG A 97 12.56 12.33 -6.16
C ARG A 97 13.59 12.25 -7.28
N GLU A 98 14.62 11.43 -7.14
CA GLU A 98 15.58 11.17 -8.22
C GLU A 98 14.90 10.49 -9.41
N LEU A 99 14.16 9.42 -9.15
CA LEU A 99 13.53 8.61 -10.20
C LEU A 99 12.49 9.38 -11.02
N LYS A 100 11.75 10.30 -10.42
CA LYS A 100 10.70 11.06 -11.14
C LYS A 100 11.25 12.01 -12.21
N GLU A 101 12.55 12.31 -12.19
CA GLU A 101 13.21 13.11 -13.22
C GLU A 101 13.43 12.33 -14.52
N GLU A 102 13.48 10.98 -14.44
CA GLU A 102 13.78 10.10 -15.58
C GLU A 102 12.59 9.20 -15.95
N TYR A 103 11.74 8.85 -14.97
CA TYR A 103 10.65 7.88 -15.11
C TYR A 103 9.30 8.48 -14.71
N ARG A 104 8.24 7.95 -15.29
CA ARG A 104 6.87 8.22 -14.86
C ARG A 104 6.54 7.35 -13.67
N LEU A 105 6.41 7.94 -12.48
CA LEU A 105 6.13 7.21 -11.24
C LEU A 105 4.64 7.12 -10.96
N TYR A 106 4.20 5.95 -10.52
CA TYR A 106 2.84 5.64 -10.12
C TYR A 106 2.83 4.84 -8.83
N LEU A 107 1.79 5.02 -8.03
CA LEU A 107 1.48 4.15 -6.90
C LEU A 107 0.40 3.15 -7.31
N LEU A 108 0.55 1.87 -6.98
CA LEU A 108 -0.49 0.84 -7.15
C LEU A 108 -0.57 0.00 -5.88
N SER A 109 -1.52 0.31 -5.00
CA SER A 109 -1.52 -0.22 -3.64
C SER A 109 -2.89 -0.69 -3.18
N ASN A 110 -2.92 -1.86 -2.51
CA ASN A 110 -4.05 -2.26 -1.69
C ASN A 110 -3.96 -1.48 -0.38
N ASN A 111 -4.91 -0.58 -0.14
CA ASN A 111 -4.94 0.24 1.06
C ASN A 111 -6.38 0.68 1.39
N ASN A 112 -6.53 1.48 2.44
CA ASN A 112 -7.82 1.97 2.92
C ASN A 112 -7.77 3.48 3.20
N PRO A 113 -8.92 4.16 3.26
CA PRO A 113 -8.94 5.62 3.41
C PRO A 113 -8.39 6.13 4.75
N ILE A 114 -8.47 5.34 5.84
CA ILE A 114 -7.93 5.74 7.16
C ILE A 114 -6.41 5.82 7.09
N SER A 115 -5.78 4.70 6.75
CA SER A 115 -4.31 4.60 6.67
C SER A 115 -3.72 5.48 5.58
N PHE A 116 -4.40 5.61 4.43
CA PHE A 116 -3.93 6.49 3.36
C PHE A 116 -3.97 7.96 3.74
N THR A 117 -4.99 8.40 4.48
CA THR A 117 -5.08 9.77 5.01
C THR A 117 -3.97 10.03 6.04
N HIS A 118 -3.70 9.05 6.91
CA HIS A 118 -2.64 9.15 7.91
C HIS A 118 -1.26 9.32 7.27
N ILE A 119 -0.90 8.45 6.32
CA ILE A 119 0.39 8.50 5.60
C ILE A 119 0.57 9.82 4.85
N ASN A 120 -0.46 10.32 4.18
CA ASN A 120 -0.36 11.62 3.50
C ASN A 120 -0.06 12.76 4.46
N LYS A 121 -0.76 12.79 5.62
CA LYS A 121 -0.55 13.81 6.65
C LYS A 121 0.85 13.72 7.26
N GLU A 122 1.28 12.52 7.60
CA GLU A 122 2.60 12.27 8.18
C GLU A 122 3.71 12.63 7.19
N PHE A 123 3.56 12.27 5.92
CA PHE A 123 4.50 12.63 4.85
C PHE A 123 4.63 14.16 4.72
N GLU A 124 3.51 14.88 4.66
CA GLU A 124 3.51 16.34 4.56
C GLU A 124 4.18 16.99 5.77
N GLN A 125 3.98 16.45 6.98
CA GLN A 125 4.65 16.91 8.20
C GLN A 125 6.17 16.68 8.17
N ASN A 126 6.61 15.54 7.64
CA ASN A 126 8.02 15.15 7.62
C ASN A 126 8.81 15.84 6.50
N TYR A 127 8.17 16.08 5.34
CA TYR A 127 8.87 16.54 4.12
C TYR A 127 8.44 17.93 3.62
N GLY A 128 7.33 18.48 4.12
CA GLY A 128 6.88 19.84 3.78
C GLY A 128 6.19 19.96 2.41
N TYR A 129 5.85 18.83 1.76
CA TYR A 129 5.09 18.77 0.52
C TYR A 129 4.20 17.53 0.48
N GLN A 130 3.27 17.44 -0.49
CA GLN A 130 2.28 16.36 -0.48
C GLN A 130 2.83 15.07 -1.13
N PHE A 131 2.53 13.92 -0.53
CA PHE A 131 2.97 12.61 -1.01
C PHE A 131 2.60 12.36 -2.49
N LYS A 132 1.43 12.84 -2.92
CA LYS A 132 0.99 12.74 -4.32
C LYS A 132 1.91 13.43 -5.32
N GLU A 133 2.73 14.40 -4.89
CA GLU A 133 3.62 15.14 -5.78
C GLU A 133 4.82 14.29 -6.27
N LEU A 134 5.03 13.13 -5.66
CA LEU A 134 6.01 12.14 -6.12
C LEU A 134 5.51 11.31 -7.31
N PHE A 135 4.19 11.29 -7.56
CA PHE A 135 3.57 10.39 -8.53
C PHE A 135 2.72 11.16 -9.54
N ILE A 136 2.62 10.63 -10.76
CA ILE A 136 1.68 11.13 -11.76
C ILE A 136 0.25 10.76 -11.36
N GLU A 137 0.04 9.52 -10.86
CA GLU A 137 -1.24 9.06 -10.38
C GLU A 137 -1.05 8.00 -9.29
N MET A 138 -2.03 7.90 -8.38
CA MET A 138 -2.04 6.98 -7.25
C MET A 138 -3.26 6.06 -7.32
N PHE A 139 -3.03 4.82 -7.72
CA PHE A 139 -4.04 3.79 -7.87
C PHE A 139 -4.25 3.07 -6.54
N CYS A 140 -5.26 3.48 -5.79
CA CYS A 140 -5.61 2.91 -4.50
C CYS A 140 -6.80 1.96 -4.66
N SER A 141 -6.70 0.74 -4.14
CA SER A 141 -7.72 -0.31 -4.25
C SER A 141 -9.12 0.19 -3.85
N TYR A 142 -9.25 0.86 -2.71
CA TYR A 142 -10.51 1.36 -2.20
C TYR A 142 -11.18 2.44 -3.08
N LYS A 143 -10.41 3.18 -3.91
CA LYS A 143 -10.93 4.14 -4.89
C LYS A 143 -11.31 3.47 -6.20
N MET A 144 -10.62 2.38 -6.53
CA MET A 144 -10.84 1.64 -7.77
C MET A 144 -11.91 0.56 -7.66
N ASN A 145 -12.31 0.16 -6.43
CA ASN A 145 -13.12 -1.01 -6.12
C ASN A 145 -12.53 -2.30 -6.72
N MET A 146 -11.22 -2.42 -6.67
CA MET A 146 -10.43 -3.54 -7.18
C MET A 146 -9.16 -3.66 -6.38
N SER A 147 -8.73 -4.89 -6.09
CA SER A 147 -7.51 -5.16 -5.32
C SER A 147 -6.56 -6.07 -6.07
N LYS A 148 -5.26 -5.88 -5.91
CA LYS A 148 -4.23 -6.86 -6.30
C LYS A 148 -4.48 -8.16 -5.49
N PRO A 149 -4.25 -9.33 -6.06
CA PRO A 149 -3.62 -9.66 -7.36
C PRO A 149 -4.59 -9.77 -8.55
N SER A 150 -5.81 -9.21 -8.48
CA SER A 150 -6.73 -9.26 -9.62
C SER A 150 -6.13 -8.55 -10.84
N GLU A 151 -6.10 -9.22 -12.00
CA GLU A 151 -5.65 -8.63 -13.26
C GLU A 151 -6.36 -7.31 -13.61
N LYS A 152 -7.62 -7.17 -13.18
CA LYS A 152 -8.46 -5.99 -13.47
C LYS A 152 -7.85 -4.68 -12.97
N ILE A 153 -7.23 -4.67 -11.77
CA ILE A 153 -6.63 -3.45 -11.22
C ILE A 153 -5.39 -3.02 -12.04
N PHE A 154 -4.55 -3.98 -12.46
CA PHE A 154 -3.38 -3.70 -13.29
C PHE A 154 -3.78 -3.16 -14.67
N LEU A 155 -4.73 -3.82 -15.35
CA LEU A 155 -5.21 -3.38 -16.66
C LEU A 155 -5.85 -2.00 -16.61
N LYS A 156 -6.67 -1.74 -15.57
CA LYS A 156 -7.29 -0.42 -15.35
C LYS A 156 -6.23 0.65 -15.07
N ALA A 157 -5.23 0.35 -14.23
CA ALA A 157 -4.14 1.28 -13.93
C ALA A 157 -3.30 1.60 -15.17
N LEU A 158 -2.93 0.60 -15.98
CA LEU A 158 -2.25 0.81 -17.28
C LEU A 158 -3.08 1.69 -18.21
N GLY A 159 -4.39 1.41 -18.32
CA GLY A 159 -5.29 2.19 -19.19
C GLY A 159 -5.36 3.66 -18.78
N ILE A 160 -5.48 3.96 -17.48
CA ILE A 160 -5.49 5.34 -16.97
C ILE A 160 -4.14 6.02 -17.14
N ALA A 161 -3.04 5.29 -16.87
CA ALA A 161 -1.67 5.79 -17.04
C ALA A 161 -1.27 6.02 -18.51
N GLY A 162 -2.00 5.44 -19.47
CA GLY A 162 -1.60 5.39 -20.88
C GLY A 162 -0.25 4.66 -21.04
N ALA A 163 -0.02 3.62 -20.26
CA ALA A 163 1.25 2.89 -20.19
C ALA A 163 1.15 1.49 -20.80
N ASN A 164 2.26 1.00 -21.36
CA ASN A 164 2.40 -0.38 -21.83
C ASN A 164 3.06 -1.23 -20.76
N SER A 165 2.54 -2.44 -20.50
CA SER A 165 3.10 -3.35 -19.50
C SER A 165 4.59 -3.67 -19.76
N GLY A 166 5.00 -3.95 -21.00
CA GLY A 166 6.38 -4.21 -21.36
C GLY A 166 7.37 -3.03 -21.23
N GLU A 167 6.87 -1.82 -20.93
CA GLU A 167 7.65 -0.62 -20.63
C GLU A 167 7.44 -0.15 -19.17
N THR A 168 6.80 -1.00 -18.34
CA THR A 168 6.43 -0.68 -16.96
C THR A 168 7.08 -1.66 -16.00
N LEU A 169 7.91 -1.15 -15.10
CA LEU A 169 8.44 -1.89 -13.96
C LEU A 169 7.41 -1.84 -12.82
N PHE A 170 7.03 -3.00 -12.30
CA PHE A 170 6.20 -3.12 -11.10
C PHE A 170 7.02 -3.69 -9.95
N ILE A 171 7.05 -3.01 -8.81
CA ILE A 171 7.81 -3.37 -7.61
C ILE A 171 6.82 -3.62 -6.47
N ASP A 172 6.82 -4.85 -5.95
CA ASP A 172 5.88 -5.31 -4.92
C ASP A 172 6.53 -6.41 -4.09
N ASP A 173 6.21 -6.54 -2.82
CA ASP A 173 6.75 -7.56 -1.92
C ASP A 173 5.91 -8.85 -1.89
N SER A 174 4.73 -8.85 -2.53
CA SER A 174 3.84 -10.01 -2.61
C SER A 174 4.13 -10.85 -3.86
N PRO A 175 4.53 -12.14 -3.70
CA PRO A 175 4.72 -13.04 -4.83
C PRO A 175 3.48 -13.17 -5.74
N ALA A 176 2.27 -13.16 -5.16
CA ALA A 176 1.03 -13.27 -5.92
C ALA A 176 0.77 -12.04 -6.80
N ASN A 177 1.11 -10.83 -6.31
CA ASN A 177 0.98 -9.61 -7.10
C ASN A 177 2.00 -9.58 -8.25
N ILE A 178 3.22 -10.04 -7.99
CA ILE A 178 4.29 -10.16 -8.98
C ILE A 178 3.91 -11.17 -10.07
N GLU A 179 3.40 -12.34 -9.70
CA GLU A 179 2.94 -13.35 -10.65
C GLU A 179 1.83 -12.82 -11.56
N ALA A 180 0.81 -12.17 -10.98
CA ALA A 180 -0.29 -11.58 -11.74
C ALA A 180 0.21 -10.49 -12.71
N ALA A 181 1.09 -9.59 -12.28
CA ALA A 181 1.66 -8.55 -13.13
C ALA A 181 2.55 -9.13 -14.25
N ALA A 182 3.38 -10.13 -13.93
CA ALA A 182 4.21 -10.82 -14.93
C ALA A 182 3.36 -11.50 -16.00
N GLY A 183 2.24 -12.13 -15.62
CA GLY A 183 1.26 -12.72 -16.56
C GLY A 183 0.67 -11.69 -17.53
N LEU A 184 0.64 -10.42 -17.18
CA LEU A 184 0.19 -9.29 -18.02
C LEU A 184 1.34 -8.63 -18.80
N GLY A 185 2.55 -9.14 -18.69
CA GLY A 185 3.73 -8.66 -19.42
C GLY A 185 4.44 -7.47 -18.78
N PHE A 186 4.21 -7.19 -17.49
CA PHE A 186 5.02 -6.22 -16.75
C PHE A 186 6.46 -6.73 -16.58
N ILE A 187 7.41 -5.80 -16.56
CA ILE A 187 8.72 -6.04 -15.96
C ILE A 187 8.51 -6.03 -14.46
N THR A 188 8.94 -7.06 -13.73
CA THR A 188 8.60 -7.19 -12.32
C THR A 188 9.83 -7.27 -11.43
N CYS A 189 9.72 -6.73 -10.23
CA CYS A 189 10.70 -6.85 -9.16
C CYS A 189 10.00 -7.29 -7.87
N LEU A 190 10.22 -8.55 -7.48
CA LEU A 190 9.83 -9.01 -6.14
C LEU A 190 10.77 -8.36 -5.13
N TYR A 191 10.21 -7.45 -4.34
CA TYR A 191 10.95 -6.71 -3.33
C TYR A 191 11.16 -7.57 -2.08
N ASP A 192 12.41 -7.63 -1.62
CA ASP A 192 12.79 -8.30 -0.39
C ASP A 192 12.94 -7.25 0.72
N VAL A 193 12.07 -7.29 1.72
CA VAL A 193 12.04 -6.31 2.83
C VAL A 193 13.32 -6.31 3.68
N GLU A 194 14.10 -7.40 3.65
CA GLU A 194 15.36 -7.55 4.38
C GLU A 194 16.56 -6.95 3.65
N LYS A 195 16.41 -6.50 2.41
CA LYS A 195 17.49 -5.94 1.58
C LYS A 195 17.34 -4.44 1.36
N PRO A 196 18.45 -3.72 1.13
CA PRO A 196 18.42 -2.28 0.87
C PRO A 196 17.51 -1.92 -0.32
N PHE A 197 16.62 -0.95 -0.11
CA PHE A 197 15.64 -0.50 -1.11
C PHE A 197 16.34 0.00 -2.38
N THR A 198 17.27 0.92 -2.23
CA THR A 198 17.97 1.58 -3.34
C THR A 198 18.68 0.57 -4.24
N GLU A 199 19.34 -0.43 -3.66
CA GLU A 199 20.06 -1.46 -4.41
C GLU A 199 19.11 -2.29 -5.29
N GLN A 200 17.97 -2.72 -4.72
CA GLN A 200 17.00 -3.55 -5.43
C GLN A 200 16.35 -2.80 -6.59
N VAL A 201 15.96 -1.54 -6.36
CA VAL A 201 15.35 -0.70 -7.41
C VAL A 201 16.34 -0.43 -8.55
N ARG A 202 17.59 -0.04 -8.23
CA ARG A 202 18.63 0.19 -9.26
C ARG A 202 18.94 -1.07 -10.05
N ARG A 203 19.01 -2.23 -9.39
CA ARG A 203 19.22 -3.51 -10.07
C ARG A 203 18.06 -3.87 -11.00
N ALA A 204 16.81 -3.64 -10.57
CA ALA A 204 15.63 -3.90 -11.40
C ALA A 204 15.62 -3.01 -12.66
N LEU A 205 15.99 -1.73 -12.52
CA LEU A 205 16.09 -0.79 -13.65
C LEU A 205 17.20 -1.16 -14.62
N ALA A 206 18.33 -1.68 -14.14
CA ALA A 206 19.45 -2.07 -15.00
C ALA A 206 19.18 -3.36 -15.80
N ASN A 207 18.25 -4.20 -15.35
CA ASN A 207 17.91 -5.49 -15.97
C ASN A 207 16.68 -5.43 -16.89
N GLY A 208 15.94 -4.35 -16.95
CA GLY A 208 14.73 -4.13 -17.76
C GLY A 208 14.94 -3.11 -18.85
#